data_c72561751f6c4ef5616cff643a68b531
#
_entry.id   c72561751f6c4ef5616cff643a68b531
#
_cell.length_a   1.000
_cell.length_b   1.000
_cell.length_c   1.000
_cell.angle_alpha   90.00
_cell.angle_beta   90.00
_cell.angle_gamma   90.00
#
_symmetry.space_group_name_H-M   'P 1'
#
loop_
_entity.id
_entity.type
_entity.pdbx_description
1 polymer ?
#
loop_
_entity_poly.entity_id
_entity_poly.type
_entity_poly.pdbx_seq_one_letter_code
_entity_poly.pdbx_strand_id
1 'polypeptide(L)'
;METDNSSHYKYMPRLPEEDREIIENPEPVETVVEIITEESGLASELPEEREEQEDREEKDSAFYRSPLASFIYALFSPLAVPTIICILLFLLSILYVVAPGAVVPYSLTVFGASCVVPLITIYILLKVGEADSFKLLSARERVIPYIIEIMALGGLTLFFVFKGATPWIWTIFLGCTATAVANFLINFRLRVSCHCSAMGALVASLIVISKFGMPQMSMLWWIIGALFFAGYTGTLAISYGKHNIWEVMVGYTTGFLSIILFSLIH
;
A
#
# COMPACT_ATOMS: atom_id res chain seq x y z
N MET A 1 -50.55 -24.29 -22.36
CA MET A 1 -49.29 -24.95 -22.79
C MET A 1 -48.40 -25.04 -21.55
N GLU A 2 -48.72 -26.03 -20.71
CA GLU A 2 -47.98 -26.29 -19.47
C GLU A 2 -46.70 -27.06 -19.84
N THR A 3 -45.57 -26.51 -19.52
CA THR A 3 -44.28 -27.20 -19.68
C THR A 3 -44.03 -28.00 -18.40
N ASP A 4 -44.13 -29.31 -18.52
CA ASP A 4 -43.81 -30.33 -17.53
C ASP A 4 -42.28 -30.22 -17.16
N ASN A 5 -42.03 -29.83 -15.93
CA ASN A 5 -40.69 -29.64 -15.35
C ASN A 5 -40.27 -30.84 -14.46
N SER A 6 -40.78 -32.06 -14.74
CA SER A 6 -40.60 -33.24 -13.92
C SER A 6 -39.32 -34.06 -14.19
N SER A 7 -38.44 -33.63 -15.11
CA SER A 7 -37.29 -34.49 -15.57
C SER A 7 -35.95 -34.25 -14.86
N HIS A 8 -35.87 -33.30 -13.91
CA HIS A 8 -34.54 -32.95 -13.28
C HIS A 8 -34.24 -33.66 -11.95
N TYR A 9 -35.20 -34.42 -11.37
CA TYR A 9 -35.00 -35.04 -10.05
C TYR A 9 -34.67 -36.53 -10.05
N LYS A 10 -34.21 -37.10 -11.16
CA LYS A 10 -34.04 -38.56 -11.30
C LYS A 10 -32.74 -39.14 -10.74
N TYR A 11 -31.85 -38.33 -10.13
CA TYR A 11 -30.58 -38.78 -9.58
C TYR A 11 -30.23 -38.19 -8.19
N MET A 12 -31.20 -37.91 -7.33
CA MET A 12 -30.86 -37.68 -5.91
C MET A 12 -30.73 -39.00 -5.18
N PRO A 13 -29.60 -39.26 -4.50
CA PRO A 13 -29.49 -40.41 -3.60
C PRO A 13 -30.56 -40.30 -2.52
N ARG A 14 -31.17 -41.45 -2.13
CA ARG A 14 -32.16 -41.45 -1.05
C ARG A 14 -31.51 -40.99 0.22
N LEU A 15 -31.89 -39.85 0.77
CA LEU A 15 -31.45 -39.34 2.05
C LEU A 15 -31.90 -40.29 3.18
N PRO A 16 -31.12 -40.43 4.28
CA PRO A 16 -31.55 -41.11 5.50
C PRO A 16 -32.89 -40.59 6.00
N GLU A 17 -33.64 -41.42 6.71
CA GLU A 17 -34.98 -41.04 7.19
C GLU A 17 -34.94 -39.83 8.13
N GLU A 18 -33.89 -39.64 8.93
CA GLU A 18 -33.69 -38.48 9.80
C GLU A 18 -33.60 -37.17 9.04
N ASP A 19 -32.96 -37.18 7.87
CA ASP A 19 -32.82 -35.96 7.05
C ASP A 19 -34.13 -35.58 6.28
N ARG A 20 -35.07 -36.52 6.15
CA ARG A 20 -36.39 -36.25 5.53
C ARG A 20 -37.31 -35.50 6.47
N GLU A 21 -37.28 -35.76 7.76
CA GLU A 21 -38.11 -35.07 8.76
C GLU A 21 -37.82 -33.56 8.80
N ILE A 22 -36.52 -33.19 8.62
CA ILE A 22 -36.08 -31.81 8.57
C ILE A 22 -36.57 -31.07 7.31
N ILE A 23 -36.70 -31.78 6.18
CA ILE A 23 -37.20 -31.18 4.91
C ILE A 23 -38.72 -31.03 4.89
N GLU A 24 -39.48 -31.99 5.50
CA GLU A 24 -40.94 -31.96 5.54
C GLU A 24 -41.47 -30.99 6.59
N ASN A 25 -40.74 -30.71 7.65
CA ASN A 25 -41.15 -29.80 8.71
C ASN A 25 -39.93 -28.94 9.19
N PRO A 26 -39.50 -27.96 8.37
CA PRO A 26 -38.36 -27.13 8.74
C PRO A 26 -38.69 -26.35 10.01
N GLU A 27 -37.83 -26.48 11.02
CA GLU A 27 -37.91 -25.64 12.21
C GLU A 27 -37.90 -24.15 11.80
N PRO A 28 -38.64 -23.29 12.52
CA PRO A 28 -38.64 -21.87 12.24
C PRO A 28 -37.21 -21.34 12.20
N VAL A 29 -36.89 -20.54 11.18
CA VAL A 29 -35.54 -19.97 10.99
C VAL A 29 -35.05 -19.25 12.25
N GLU A 30 -35.94 -18.68 13.04
CA GLU A 30 -35.67 -18.07 14.34
C GLU A 30 -35.03 -19.05 15.36
N THR A 31 -35.55 -20.29 15.42
CA THR A 31 -35.01 -21.31 16.36
C THR A 31 -33.63 -21.78 15.95
N VAL A 32 -33.37 -21.93 14.64
CA VAL A 32 -32.05 -22.33 14.12
C VAL A 32 -31.03 -21.21 14.32
N VAL A 33 -31.43 -19.96 14.16
CA VAL A 33 -30.58 -18.80 14.42
C VAL A 33 -30.25 -18.69 15.91
N GLU A 34 -31.21 -18.96 16.81
CA GLU A 34 -31.01 -18.94 18.26
C GLU A 34 -30.03 -20.02 18.72
N ILE A 35 -30.15 -21.25 18.20
CA ILE A 35 -29.24 -22.36 18.52
C ILE A 35 -27.81 -22.06 18.02
N ILE A 36 -27.65 -21.53 16.80
CA ILE A 36 -26.34 -21.17 16.25
C ILE A 36 -25.71 -20.03 17.04
N THR A 37 -26.50 -19.09 17.55
CA THR A 37 -26.02 -17.97 18.34
C THR A 37 -25.59 -18.41 19.75
N GLU A 38 -26.29 -19.35 20.36
CA GLU A 38 -25.93 -19.94 21.65
C GLU A 38 -24.65 -20.82 21.57
N GLU A 39 -24.52 -21.67 20.55
CA GLU A 39 -23.36 -22.55 20.35
C GLU A 39 -22.08 -21.78 19.96
N SER A 40 -22.22 -20.66 19.26
CA SER A 40 -21.09 -19.85 18.83
C SER A 40 -20.57 -18.88 19.91
N GLY A 41 -21.20 -18.81 21.08
CA GLY A 41 -20.83 -17.87 22.15
C GLY A 41 -21.10 -16.40 21.78
N LEU A 42 -21.77 -16.12 20.66
CA LEU A 42 -22.11 -14.77 20.22
C LEU A 42 -23.18 -14.10 21.10
N ALA A 43 -23.94 -14.89 21.88
CA ALA A 43 -25.02 -14.41 22.74
C ALA A 43 -24.55 -13.87 24.11
N SER A 44 -23.24 -13.92 24.41
CA SER A 44 -22.72 -13.53 25.72
C SER A 44 -22.20 -12.09 25.82
N GLU A 45 -22.21 -11.34 24.73
CA GLU A 45 -21.90 -9.91 24.82
C GLU A 45 -23.15 -9.15 25.28
N LEU A 46 -23.02 -8.51 26.44
CA LEU A 46 -24.06 -7.63 26.96
C LEU A 46 -24.37 -6.53 25.95
N PRO A 47 -25.63 -6.07 25.78
CA PRO A 47 -25.97 -5.00 24.86
C PRO A 47 -25.10 -3.75 25.02
N GLU A 48 -24.72 -3.42 26.25
CA GLU A 48 -23.84 -2.30 26.58
C GLU A 48 -22.42 -2.49 26.02
N GLU A 49 -21.86 -3.70 26.03
CA GLU A 49 -20.53 -3.97 25.46
C GLU A 49 -20.54 -3.85 23.93
N ARG A 50 -21.64 -4.23 23.30
CA ARG A 50 -21.83 -4.10 21.85
C ARG A 50 -21.98 -2.65 21.43
N GLU A 51 -22.76 -1.84 22.14
CA GLU A 51 -22.89 -0.41 21.90
C GLU A 51 -21.55 0.32 22.13
N GLU A 52 -20.79 -0.04 23.17
CA GLU A 52 -19.45 0.51 23.38
C GLU A 52 -18.45 0.14 22.31
N GLN A 53 -18.53 -1.08 21.73
CA GLN A 53 -17.68 -1.50 20.63
C GLN A 53 -18.05 -0.77 19.33
N GLU A 54 -19.32 -0.67 18.99
CA GLU A 54 -19.80 0.09 17.83
C GLU A 54 -19.41 1.56 17.93
N ASP A 55 -19.57 2.19 19.09
CA ASP A 55 -19.15 3.59 19.36
C ASP A 55 -17.62 3.77 19.23
N ARG A 56 -16.83 2.79 19.66
CA ARG A 56 -15.36 2.81 19.49
C ARG A 56 -14.98 2.67 18.03
N GLU A 57 -15.58 1.71 17.32
CA GLU A 57 -15.32 1.52 15.89
C GLU A 57 -15.74 2.74 15.07
N GLU A 58 -16.84 3.41 15.41
CA GLU A 58 -17.28 4.63 14.74
C GLU A 58 -16.31 5.80 15.02
N LYS A 59 -15.88 5.99 16.26
CA LYS A 59 -14.89 7.03 16.65
C LYS A 59 -13.53 6.78 16.01
N ASP A 60 -13.07 5.53 15.98
CA ASP A 60 -11.82 5.16 15.33
C ASP A 60 -11.91 5.36 13.81
N SER A 61 -13.02 4.98 13.19
CA SER A 61 -13.24 5.22 11.76
C SER A 61 -13.28 6.72 11.42
N ALA A 62 -13.89 7.54 12.27
CA ALA A 62 -13.93 8.99 12.12
C ALA A 62 -12.55 9.62 12.26
N PHE A 63 -11.74 9.17 13.24
CA PHE A 63 -10.36 9.63 13.41
C PHE A 63 -9.50 9.32 12.19
N TYR A 64 -9.56 8.09 11.65
CA TYR A 64 -8.80 7.69 10.46
C TYR A 64 -9.28 8.39 9.18
N ARG A 65 -10.53 8.85 9.11
CA ARG A 65 -11.07 9.67 8.01
C ARG A 65 -10.79 11.16 8.15
N SER A 66 -10.06 11.59 9.18
CA SER A 66 -9.75 13.00 9.40
C SER A 66 -8.94 13.59 8.22
N PRO A 67 -9.09 14.91 7.95
CA PRO A 67 -8.32 15.57 6.90
C PRO A 67 -6.81 15.45 7.10
N LEU A 68 -6.36 15.42 8.36
CA LEU A 68 -4.95 15.24 8.72
C LEU A 68 -4.43 13.85 8.35
N ALA A 69 -5.18 12.79 8.66
CA ALA A 69 -4.81 11.43 8.28
C ALA A 69 -4.73 11.28 6.76
N SER A 70 -5.70 11.84 6.04
CA SER A 70 -5.71 11.85 4.57
C SER A 70 -4.52 12.63 3.99
N PHE A 71 -4.15 13.76 4.59
CA PHE A 71 -2.98 14.54 4.18
C PHE A 71 -1.67 13.77 4.41
N ILE A 72 -1.49 13.16 5.58
CA ILE A 72 -0.31 12.34 5.88
C ILE A 72 -0.22 11.15 4.91
N TYR A 73 -1.34 10.47 4.65
CA TYR A 73 -1.38 9.36 3.71
C TYR A 73 -1.03 9.80 2.27
N ALA A 74 -1.46 10.99 1.84
CA ALA A 74 -1.11 11.56 0.54
C ALA A 74 0.36 12.01 0.49
N LEU A 75 0.89 12.59 1.57
CA LEU A 75 2.28 13.02 1.67
C LEU A 75 3.25 11.84 1.52
N PHE A 76 2.94 10.70 2.12
CA PHE A 76 3.72 9.47 2.01
C PHE A 76 3.25 8.55 0.86
N SER A 77 2.70 9.16 -0.19
CA SER A 77 2.37 8.42 -1.40
C SER A 77 3.62 7.93 -2.13
N PRO A 78 3.53 6.83 -2.90
CA PRO A 78 4.66 6.32 -3.68
C PRO A 78 5.25 7.36 -4.62
N LEU A 79 4.44 8.31 -5.10
CA LEU A 79 4.87 9.39 -5.98
C LEU A 79 5.71 10.46 -5.25
N ALA A 80 5.37 10.78 -4.00
CA ALA A 80 6.04 11.82 -3.23
C ALA A 80 7.30 11.33 -2.51
N VAL A 81 7.34 10.07 -2.10
CA VAL A 81 8.44 9.49 -1.30
C VAL A 81 9.81 9.60 -1.98
N PRO A 82 9.99 9.37 -3.31
CA PRO A 82 11.29 9.58 -3.95
C PRO A 82 11.80 11.02 -3.81
N THR A 83 10.90 12.01 -3.85
CA THR A 83 11.24 13.41 -3.60
C THR A 83 11.65 13.64 -2.15
N ILE A 84 10.92 13.07 -1.19
CA ILE A 84 11.27 13.13 0.23
C ILE A 84 12.64 12.50 0.47
N ILE A 85 12.92 11.33 -0.12
CA ILE A 85 14.23 10.67 -0.06
C ILE A 85 15.31 11.61 -0.60
N CYS A 86 15.09 12.26 -1.75
CA CYS A 86 16.03 13.20 -2.34
C CYS A 86 16.33 14.39 -1.40
N ILE A 87 15.30 15.00 -0.84
CA ILE A 87 15.45 16.11 0.12
C ILE A 87 16.25 15.66 1.34
N LEU A 88 15.91 14.54 1.95
CA LEU A 88 16.57 14.00 3.13
C LEU A 88 18.01 13.58 2.82
N LEU A 89 18.26 13.01 1.64
CA LEU A 89 19.60 12.67 1.17
C LEU A 89 20.51 13.90 1.14
N PHE A 90 20.05 15.03 0.61
CA PHE A 90 20.84 16.25 0.59
C PHE A 90 20.95 16.89 1.98
N LEU A 91 19.89 16.95 2.75
CA LEU A 91 19.86 17.64 4.06
C LEU A 91 20.65 16.88 5.14
N LEU A 92 20.59 15.54 5.13
CA LEU A 92 21.14 14.72 6.21
C LEU A 92 22.54 14.17 5.92
N SER A 93 23.05 14.31 4.68
CA SER A 93 24.38 13.83 4.32
C SER A 93 25.41 14.98 4.24
N ILE A 94 26.64 14.60 3.96
CA ILE A 94 27.74 15.56 3.70
C ILE A 94 27.40 16.53 2.55
N LEU A 95 26.47 16.18 1.68
CA LEU A 95 26.04 17.03 0.55
C LEU A 95 25.46 18.36 1.01
N TYR A 96 24.89 18.43 2.19
CA TYR A 96 24.43 19.69 2.78
C TYR A 96 25.55 20.74 2.88
N VAL A 97 26.76 20.27 3.18
CA VAL A 97 27.94 21.14 3.32
C VAL A 97 28.64 21.35 1.99
N VAL A 98 28.80 20.28 1.19
CA VAL A 98 29.60 20.32 -0.05
C VAL A 98 28.84 20.95 -1.22
N ALA A 99 27.53 20.77 -1.25
CA ALA A 99 26.67 21.23 -2.36
C ALA A 99 25.33 21.79 -1.87
N PRO A 100 25.29 22.84 -1.01
CA PRO A 100 24.05 23.34 -0.42
C PRO A 100 23.06 23.86 -1.46
N GLY A 101 23.54 24.41 -2.58
CA GLY A 101 22.69 24.88 -3.68
C GLY A 101 22.05 23.77 -4.53
N ALA A 102 22.46 22.52 -4.34
CA ALA A 102 21.97 21.39 -5.12
C ALA A 102 20.62 20.85 -4.63
N VAL A 103 20.25 21.10 -3.37
CA VAL A 103 19.01 20.58 -2.75
C VAL A 103 17.78 20.90 -3.60
N VAL A 104 17.57 22.19 -3.94
CA VAL A 104 16.38 22.65 -4.65
C VAL A 104 16.31 22.11 -6.08
N PRO A 105 17.32 22.30 -6.96
CA PRO A 105 17.22 21.86 -8.34
C PRO A 105 17.08 20.32 -8.45
N TYR A 106 17.80 19.55 -7.67
CA TYR A 106 17.68 18.09 -7.72
C TYR A 106 16.34 17.59 -7.15
N SER A 107 15.84 18.18 -6.05
CA SER A 107 14.52 17.85 -5.51
C SER A 107 13.40 18.21 -6.48
N LEU A 108 13.48 19.33 -7.18
CA LEU A 108 12.51 19.69 -8.22
C LEU A 108 12.56 18.74 -9.41
N THR A 109 13.75 18.31 -9.82
CA THR A 109 13.90 17.31 -10.89
C THR A 109 13.26 15.98 -10.50
N VAL A 110 13.52 15.48 -9.27
CA VAL A 110 12.93 14.25 -8.76
C VAL A 110 11.42 14.40 -8.61
N PHE A 111 10.93 15.52 -8.07
CA PHE A 111 9.50 15.81 -7.96
C PHE A 111 8.81 15.83 -9.33
N GLY A 112 9.41 16.48 -10.31
CA GLY A 112 8.89 16.49 -11.68
C GLY A 112 8.74 15.08 -12.25
N ALA A 113 9.76 14.26 -12.12
CA ALA A 113 9.77 12.91 -12.67
C ALA A 113 8.86 11.95 -11.88
N SER A 114 8.92 11.94 -10.53
CA SER A 114 8.21 10.95 -9.71
C SER A 114 6.77 11.36 -9.38
N CYS A 115 6.43 12.64 -9.39
CA CYS A 115 5.10 13.13 -9.01
C CYS A 115 4.35 13.69 -10.22
N VAL A 116 4.93 14.67 -10.91
CA VAL A 116 4.22 15.41 -11.96
C VAL A 116 3.95 14.52 -13.17
N VAL A 117 4.94 13.78 -13.64
CA VAL A 117 4.79 12.91 -14.82
C VAL A 117 3.73 11.83 -14.62
N PRO A 118 3.74 11.01 -13.54
CA PRO A 118 2.68 10.04 -13.32
C PRO A 118 1.30 10.65 -13.10
N LEU A 119 1.20 11.81 -12.41
CA LEU A 119 -0.09 12.49 -12.21
C LEU A 119 -0.69 12.98 -13.53
N ILE A 120 0.13 13.56 -14.43
CA ILE A 120 -0.31 13.94 -15.76
C ILE A 120 -0.78 12.71 -16.54
N THR A 121 -0.06 11.59 -16.43
CA THR A 121 -0.44 10.33 -17.09
C THR A 121 -1.80 9.85 -16.61
N ILE A 122 -2.03 9.81 -15.29
CA ILE A 122 -3.32 9.40 -14.71
C ILE A 122 -4.43 10.37 -15.18
N TYR A 123 -4.17 11.68 -15.21
CA TYR A 123 -5.13 12.66 -15.70
C TYR A 123 -5.50 12.45 -17.17
N ILE A 124 -4.51 12.11 -18.02
CA ILE A 124 -4.75 11.79 -19.44
C ILE A 124 -5.60 10.53 -19.58
N LEU A 125 -5.27 9.46 -18.82
CA LEU A 125 -6.02 8.18 -18.83
C LEU A 125 -7.49 8.38 -18.46
N LEU A 126 -7.77 9.25 -17.47
CA LEU A 126 -9.14 9.60 -17.09
C LEU A 126 -9.86 10.38 -18.21
N LYS A 127 -9.17 11.27 -18.90
CA LYS A 127 -9.74 12.05 -20.02
C LYS A 127 -10.08 11.18 -21.23
N VAL A 128 -9.26 10.16 -21.49
CA VAL A 128 -9.43 9.24 -22.63
C VAL A 128 -10.44 8.11 -22.31
N GLY A 129 -10.84 7.97 -21.04
CA GLY A 129 -11.80 6.94 -20.62
C GLY A 129 -11.17 5.56 -20.41
N GLU A 130 -9.84 5.49 -20.32
CA GLU A 130 -9.10 4.24 -20.02
C GLU A 130 -9.02 3.96 -18.51
N ALA A 131 -9.43 4.90 -17.67
CA ALA A 131 -9.54 4.76 -16.22
C ALA A 131 -10.83 5.41 -15.71
N ASP A 132 -11.54 4.71 -14.82
CA ASP A 132 -12.81 5.18 -14.28
C ASP A 132 -12.63 6.19 -13.13
N SER A 133 -11.50 6.15 -12.43
CA SER A 133 -11.23 7.04 -11.31
C SER A 133 -9.74 7.17 -11.00
N PHE A 134 -9.37 8.26 -10.29
CA PHE A 134 -8.00 8.42 -9.74
C PHE A 134 -7.57 7.29 -8.80
N LYS A 135 -8.51 6.46 -8.32
CA LYS A 135 -8.19 5.35 -7.40
C LYS A 135 -7.63 4.13 -8.12
N LEU A 136 -7.73 4.06 -9.46
CA LEU A 136 -7.21 2.95 -10.27
C LEU A 136 -7.58 1.59 -9.66
N LEU A 137 -8.86 1.29 -9.60
CA LEU A 137 -9.38 0.15 -8.83
C LEU A 137 -9.00 -1.20 -9.44
N SER A 138 -8.92 -1.29 -10.77
CA SER A 138 -8.54 -2.52 -11.46
C SER A 138 -7.02 -2.67 -11.64
N ALA A 139 -6.53 -3.92 -11.71
CA ALA A 139 -5.13 -4.19 -11.99
C ALA A 139 -4.70 -3.68 -13.37
N ARG A 140 -5.61 -3.67 -14.34
CA ARG A 140 -5.34 -3.21 -15.72
C ARG A 140 -5.13 -1.70 -15.79
N GLU A 141 -5.95 -0.92 -15.09
CA GLU A 141 -5.81 0.54 -15.03
C GLU A 141 -4.47 0.99 -14.47
N ARG A 142 -3.85 0.17 -13.60
CA ARG A 142 -2.56 0.46 -12.96
C ARG A 142 -1.35 0.18 -13.84
N VAL A 143 -1.50 -0.59 -14.92
CA VAL A 143 -0.36 -1.02 -15.78
C VAL A 143 0.38 0.18 -16.35
N ILE A 144 -0.34 1.11 -16.97
CA ILE A 144 0.28 2.29 -17.62
C ILE A 144 0.93 3.20 -16.58
N PRO A 145 0.28 3.60 -15.48
CA PRO A 145 0.92 4.37 -14.41
C PRO A 145 2.19 3.71 -13.85
N TYR A 146 2.19 2.39 -13.63
CA TYR A 146 3.40 1.68 -13.17
C TYR A 146 4.54 1.74 -14.18
N ILE A 147 4.26 1.52 -15.47
CA ILE A 147 5.28 1.59 -16.52
C ILE A 147 5.89 2.99 -16.56
N ILE A 148 5.07 4.04 -16.51
CA ILE A 148 5.55 5.42 -16.51
C ILE A 148 6.38 5.71 -15.25
N GLU A 149 5.95 5.24 -14.07
CA GLU A 149 6.71 5.40 -12.83
C GLU A 149 8.07 4.68 -12.90
N ILE A 150 8.11 3.45 -13.42
CA ILE A 150 9.35 2.68 -13.62
C ILE A 150 10.29 3.43 -14.57
N MET A 151 9.79 3.94 -15.68
CA MET A 151 10.60 4.72 -16.63
C MET A 151 11.10 6.03 -16.02
N ALA A 152 10.28 6.72 -15.26
CA ALA A 152 10.63 7.96 -14.60
C ALA A 152 11.73 7.74 -13.53
N LEU A 153 11.57 6.74 -12.66
CA LEU A 153 12.56 6.40 -11.63
C LEU A 153 13.84 5.82 -12.23
N GLY A 154 13.74 4.99 -13.29
CA GLY A 154 14.88 4.52 -14.06
C GLY A 154 15.63 5.66 -14.74
N GLY A 155 14.91 6.62 -15.33
CA GLY A 155 15.46 7.84 -15.89
C GLY A 155 16.18 8.69 -14.84
N LEU A 156 15.62 8.81 -13.63
CA LEU A 156 16.29 9.49 -12.50
C LEU A 156 17.58 8.78 -12.08
N THR A 157 17.56 7.45 -12.05
CA THR A 157 18.78 6.67 -11.77
C THR A 157 19.87 7.01 -12.78
N LEU A 158 19.57 6.96 -14.07
CA LEU A 158 20.51 7.31 -15.14
C LEU A 158 20.95 8.77 -15.04
N PHE A 159 20.05 9.69 -14.74
CA PHE A 159 20.35 11.11 -14.55
C PHE A 159 21.43 11.29 -13.46
N PHE A 160 21.30 10.64 -12.30
CA PHE A 160 22.31 10.73 -11.23
C PHE A 160 23.63 10.08 -11.63
N VAL A 161 23.59 8.96 -12.36
CA VAL A 161 24.82 8.33 -12.90
C VAL A 161 25.54 9.28 -13.86
N PHE A 162 24.82 9.89 -14.83
CA PHE A 162 25.43 10.84 -15.78
C PHE A 162 25.90 12.14 -15.15
N LYS A 163 25.33 12.54 -14.01
CA LYS A 163 25.82 13.66 -13.20
C LYS A 163 27.06 13.32 -12.38
N GLY A 164 27.56 12.08 -12.45
CA GLY A 164 28.72 11.64 -11.70
C GLY A 164 28.45 11.51 -10.20
N ALA A 165 27.20 11.28 -9.80
CA ALA A 165 26.85 11.07 -8.41
C ALA A 165 27.54 9.81 -7.86
N THR A 166 27.94 9.86 -6.59
CA THR A 166 28.53 8.70 -5.91
C THR A 166 27.58 7.49 -5.92
N PRO A 167 28.10 6.25 -5.96
CA PRO A 167 27.30 5.04 -6.12
C PRO A 167 26.12 4.95 -5.11
N TRP A 168 26.34 5.25 -3.85
CA TRP A 168 25.29 5.16 -2.83
C TRP A 168 24.07 6.09 -3.10
N ILE A 169 24.23 7.16 -3.90
CA ILE A 169 23.15 8.07 -4.27
C ILE A 169 22.28 7.42 -5.34
N TRP A 170 22.85 7.06 -6.49
CA TRP A 170 22.07 6.53 -7.60
C TRP A 170 21.54 5.12 -7.32
N THR A 171 22.19 4.32 -6.46
CA THR A 171 21.66 3.00 -6.04
C THR A 171 20.38 3.10 -5.20
N ILE A 172 20.18 4.19 -4.46
CA ILE A 172 18.88 4.46 -3.81
C ILE A 172 17.78 4.59 -4.88
N PHE A 173 17.98 5.39 -5.93
CA PHE A 173 16.99 5.56 -6.99
C PHE A 173 16.82 4.30 -7.83
N LEU A 174 17.88 3.52 -8.03
CA LEU A 174 17.80 2.20 -8.63
C LEU A 174 16.95 1.24 -7.77
N GLY A 175 17.11 1.27 -6.47
CA GLY A 175 16.26 0.53 -5.53
C GLY A 175 14.80 0.99 -5.56
N CYS A 176 14.53 2.29 -5.71
CA CYS A 176 13.17 2.80 -5.92
C CYS A 176 12.58 2.25 -7.24
N THR A 177 13.37 2.24 -8.32
CA THR A 177 12.99 1.65 -9.60
C THR A 177 12.66 0.16 -9.45
N ALA A 178 13.51 -0.58 -8.75
CA ALA A 178 13.30 -2.01 -8.47
C ALA A 178 12.04 -2.24 -7.61
N THR A 179 11.76 -1.36 -6.65
CA THR A 179 10.52 -1.40 -5.86
C THR A 179 9.29 -1.24 -6.77
N ALA A 180 9.32 -0.29 -7.69
CA ALA A 180 8.22 -0.07 -8.64
C ALA A 180 8.04 -1.28 -9.57
N VAL A 181 9.13 -1.86 -10.08
CA VAL A 181 9.12 -3.10 -10.89
C VAL A 181 8.53 -4.26 -10.08
N ALA A 182 8.99 -4.48 -8.86
CA ALA A 182 8.51 -5.55 -8.01
C ALA A 182 7.01 -5.38 -7.68
N ASN A 183 6.58 -4.17 -7.32
CA ASN A 183 5.16 -3.86 -7.09
C ASN A 183 4.32 -4.11 -8.35
N PHE A 184 4.82 -3.73 -9.52
CA PHE A 184 4.15 -4.01 -10.80
C PHE A 184 3.97 -5.50 -11.04
N LEU A 185 5.02 -6.30 -10.86
CA LEU A 185 4.97 -7.75 -11.04
C LEU A 185 4.04 -8.44 -10.03
N ILE A 186 4.11 -8.04 -8.76
CA ILE A 186 3.29 -8.61 -7.70
C ILE A 186 1.81 -8.19 -7.86
N ASN A 187 1.53 -7.01 -8.40
CA ASN A 187 0.17 -6.49 -8.60
C ASN A 187 -0.73 -7.42 -9.44
N PHE A 188 -0.17 -8.29 -10.27
CA PHE A 188 -0.93 -9.28 -11.04
C PHE A 188 -1.48 -10.43 -10.17
N ARG A 189 -0.92 -10.66 -8.98
CA ARG A 189 -1.33 -11.76 -8.09
C ARG A 189 -1.83 -11.29 -6.71
N LEU A 190 -1.22 -10.22 -6.18
CA LEU A 190 -1.54 -9.65 -4.87
C LEU A 190 -1.69 -8.14 -4.99
N ARG A 191 -2.66 -7.57 -4.29
CA ARG A 191 -2.87 -6.12 -4.24
C ARG A 191 -1.92 -5.48 -3.23
N VAL A 192 -0.60 -5.45 -3.55
CA VAL A 192 0.40 -4.86 -2.66
C VAL A 192 0.10 -3.39 -2.36
N SER A 193 0.31 -2.98 -1.12
CA SER A 193 0.21 -1.58 -0.72
C SER A 193 1.43 -0.77 -1.18
N CYS A 194 1.28 0.02 -2.24
CA CYS A 194 2.34 0.88 -2.76
C CYS A 194 2.81 1.93 -1.75
N HIS A 195 1.92 2.42 -0.88
CA HIS A 195 2.26 3.35 0.19
C HIS A 195 3.21 2.69 1.21
N CYS A 196 2.93 1.45 1.59
CA CYS A 196 3.79 0.69 2.49
C CYS A 196 5.14 0.35 1.84
N SER A 197 5.17 0.03 0.54
CA SER A 197 6.42 -0.15 -0.20
C SER A 197 7.26 1.13 -0.23
N ALA A 198 6.64 2.27 -0.47
CA ALA A 198 7.32 3.55 -0.44
C ALA A 198 7.89 3.87 0.94
N MET A 199 7.14 3.59 2.01
CA MET A 199 7.65 3.78 3.38
C MET A 199 8.78 2.81 3.73
N GLY A 200 8.71 1.56 3.28
CA GLY A 200 9.82 0.61 3.41
C GLY A 200 11.08 1.11 2.70
N ALA A 201 10.93 1.65 1.49
CA ALA A 201 12.02 2.27 0.74
C ALA A 201 12.59 3.51 1.44
N LEU A 202 11.74 4.36 2.05
CA LEU A 202 12.17 5.53 2.81
C LEU A 202 13.04 5.13 4.02
N VAL A 203 12.58 4.17 4.82
CA VAL A 203 13.33 3.68 5.98
C VAL A 203 14.68 3.10 5.56
N ALA A 204 14.71 2.26 4.53
CA ALA A 204 15.95 1.69 4.00
C ALA A 204 16.90 2.77 3.45
N SER A 205 16.38 3.77 2.75
CA SER A 205 17.17 4.91 2.25
C SER A 205 17.83 5.68 3.38
N LEU A 206 17.16 5.91 4.51
CA LEU A 206 17.75 6.55 5.69
C LEU A 206 18.88 5.71 6.29
N ILE A 207 18.77 4.38 6.28
CA ILE A 207 19.83 3.47 6.70
C ILE A 207 21.04 3.59 5.76
N VAL A 208 20.81 3.63 4.45
CA VAL A 208 21.88 3.82 3.45
C VAL A 208 22.56 5.19 3.63
N ILE A 209 21.79 6.26 3.81
CA ILE A 209 22.33 7.61 4.10
C ILE A 209 23.15 7.59 5.40
N SER A 210 22.66 6.91 6.44
CA SER A 210 23.37 6.77 7.72
C SER A 210 24.72 6.10 7.54
N LYS A 211 24.83 5.10 6.67
CA LYS A 211 26.05 4.31 6.47
C LYS A 211 27.06 4.98 5.53
N PHE A 212 26.59 5.56 4.44
CA PHE A 212 27.43 6.02 3.35
C PHE A 212 27.42 7.55 3.15
N GLY A 213 26.39 8.24 3.65
CA GLY A 213 26.19 9.68 3.46
C GLY A 213 27.04 10.57 4.37
N MET A 214 27.85 10.02 5.27
CA MET A 214 28.61 10.78 6.28
C MET A 214 27.75 11.87 6.97
N PRO A 215 26.67 11.48 7.66
CA PRO A 215 25.74 12.43 8.23
C PRO A 215 26.39 13.28 9.33
N GLN A 216 26.01 14.57 9.35
CA GLN A 216 26.53 15.54 10.34
C GLN A 216 25.75 15.48 11.67
N MET A 217 24.70 14.70 11.74
CA MET A 217 23.83 14.56 12.91
C MET A 217 23.43 13.09 13.14
N SER A 218 22.90 12.82 14.33
CA SER A 218 22.41 11.48 14.66
C SER A 218 21.22 11.09 13.75
N MET A 219 21.39 10.02 12.98
CA MET A 219 20.35 9.48 12.10
C MET A 219 19.28 8.69 12.86
N LEU A 220 19.55 8.34 14.14
CA LEU A 220 18.65 7.50 14.93
C LEU A 220 17.21 8.07 15.00
N TRP A 221 17.08 9.36 15.28
CA TRP A 221 15.79 10.02 15.41
C TRP A 221 15.03 10.09 14.08
N TRP A 222 15.75 10.24 12.97
CA TRP A 222 15.15 10.25 11.63
C TRP A 222 14.63 8.86 11.25
N ILE A 223 15.38 7.81 11.58
CA ILE A 223 14.96 6.42 11.35
C ILE A 223 13.75 6.06 12.23
N ILE A 224 13.77 6.44 13.53
CA ILE A 224 12.64 6.23 14.45
C ILE A 224 11.39 6.95 13.94
N GLY A 225 11.53 8.21 13.52
CA GLY A 225 10.43 8.97 12.94
C GLY A 225 9.86 8.32 11.68
N ALA A 226 10.72 7.86 10.77
CA ALA A 226 10.29 7.16 9.56
C ALA A 226 9.58 5.84 9.88
N LEU A 227 10.06 5.07 10.87
CA LEU A 227 9.40 3.85 11.34
C LEU A 227 8.02 4.16 11.95
N PHE A 228 7.90 5.23 12.73
CA PHE A 228 6.62 5.66 13.27
C PHE A 228 5.62 6.00 12.15
N PHE A 229 6.02 6.80 11.15
CA PHE A 229 5.16 7.13 10.01
C PHE A 229 4.89 5.90 9.13
N ALA A 230 5.83 4.97 9.01
CA ALA A 230 5.59 3.71 8.34
C ALA A 230 4.48 2.92 9.04
N GLY A 231 4.57 2.71 10.35
CA GLY A 231 3.51 2.06 11.14
C GLY A 231 2.16 2.76 10.97
N TYR A 232 2.14 4.09 11.09
CA TYR A 232 0.93 4.89 10.91
C TYR A 232 0.31 4.73 9.51
N THR A 233 1.14 4.79 8.45
CA THR A 233 0.67 4.59 7.06
C THR A 233 0.10 3.19 6.84
N GLY A 234 0.70 2.16 7.43
CA GLY A 234 0.18 0.79 7.38
C GLY A 234 -1.17 0.65 8.09
N THR A 235 -1.31 1.25 9.27
CA THR A 235 -2.58 1.30 10.01
C THR A 235 -3.66 1.98 9.18
N LEU A 236 -3.37 3.13 8.57
CA LEU A 236 -4.32 3.82 7.68
C LEU A 236 -4.70 2.97 6.46
N ALA A 237 -3.75 2.23 5.85
CA ALA A 237 -4.02 1.36 4.72
C ALA A 237 -5.02 0.24 5.06
N ILE A 238 -4.92 -0.31 6.26
CA ILE A 238 -5.83 -1.34 6.81
C ILE A 238 -7.17 -0.71 7.20
N SER A 239 -7.15 0.37 7.98
CA SER A 239 -8.37 1.05 8.48
C SER A 239 -9.24 1.62 7.36
N TYR A 240 -8.66 2.02 6.25
CA TYR A 240 -9.43 2.40 5.05
C TYR A 240 -10.03 1.20 4.29
N GLY A 241 -9.85 -0.02 4.76
CA GLY A 241 -10.31 -1.24 4.10
C GLY A 241 -9.67 -1.49 2.72
N LYS A 242 -8.53 -0.83 2.44
CA LYS A 242 -7.88 -0.92 1.13
C LYS A 242 -6.99 -2.13 0.99
N HIS A 243 -6.37 -2.57 2.09
CA HIS A 243 -5.37 -3.62 2.12
C HIS A 243 -5.46 -4.51 3.36
N ASN A 244 -5.15 -5.79 3.18
CA ASN A 244 -4.97 -6.74 4.27
C ASN A 244 -3.57 -6.59 4.89
N ILE A 245 -3.38 -7.09 6.11
CA ILE A 245 -2.11 -7.05 6.82
C ILE A 245 -0.96 -7.68 6.01
N TRP A 246 -1.21 -8.76 5.28
CA TRP A 246 -0.22 -9.42 4.41
C TRP A 246 0.20 -8.54 3.23
N GLU A 247 -0.72 -7.83 2.62
CA GLU A 247 -0.44 -6.89 1.51
C GLU A 247 0.42 -5.71 1.98
N VAL A 248 0.18 -5.26 3.22
CA VAL A 248 0.97 -4.23 3.89
C VAL A 248 2.37 -4.72 4.20
N MET A 249 2.52 -5.91 4.79
CA MET A 249 3.83 -6.50 5.13
C MET A 249 4.66 -6.77 3.88
N VAL A 250 4.06 -7.37 2.84
CA VAL A 250 4.73 -7.60 1.55
C VAL A 250 5.17 -6.26 0.96
N GLY A 251 4.34 -5.23 1.06
CA GLY A 251 4.70 -3.88 0.62
C GLY A 251 5.97 -3.38 1.32
N TYR A 252 6.00 -3.32 2.65
CA TYR A 252 7.18 -2.87 3.40
C TYR A 252 8.42 -3.65 3.04
N THR A 253 8.31 -4.98 3.00
CA THR A 253 9.44 -5.87 2.70
C THR A 253 9.97 -5.61 1.30
N THR A 254 9.10 -5.47 0.31
CA THR A 254 9.49 -5.19 -1.08
C THR A 254 10.27 -3.88 -1.18
N GLY A 255 9.75 -2.78 -0.61
CA GLY A 255 10.43 -1.49 -0.65
C GLY A 255 11.76 -1.50 0.10
N PHE A 256 11.77 -2.06 1.30
CA PHE A 256 12.97 -2.13 2.14
C PHE A 256 14.08 -2.97 1.50
N LEU A 257 13.76 -4.20 1.08
CA LEU A 257 14.75 -5.10 0.49
C LEU A 257 15.28 -4.57 -0.84
N SER A 258 14.45 -3.97 -1.68
CA SER A 258 14.91 -3.40 -2.94
C SER A 258 16.01 -2.35 -2.73
N ILE A 259 15.82 -1.41 -1.82
CA ILE A 259 16.83 -0.39 -1.52
C ILE A 259 18.12 -1.02 -0.95
N ILE A 260 18.00 -1.91 0.06
CA ILE A 260 19.16 -2.54 0.69
C ILE A 260 19.95 -3.37 -0.31
N LEU A 261 19.29 -4.23 -1.11
CA LEU A 261 19.96 -5.09 -2.09
C LEU A 261 20.76 -4.28 -3.11
N PHE A 262 20.16 -3.21 -3.66
CA PHE A 262 20.88 -2.38 -4.63
C PHE A 262 21.95 -1.51 -3.99
N SER A 263 21.81 -1.14 -2.72
CA SER A 263 22.86 -0.42 -2.00
C SER A 263 24.11 -1.26 -1.73
N LEU A 264 24.06 -2.57 -1.91
CA LEU A 264 25.23 -3.48 -1.75
C LEU A 264 26.10 -3.56 -3.02
N ILE A 265 25.69 -2.93 -4.14
CA ILE A 265 26.42 -3.03 -5.43
C ILE A 265 27.72 -2.20 -5.44
N HIS A 266 28.05 -1.43 -4.38
CA HIS A 266 29.23 -0.55 -4.31
C HIS A 266 30.13 -0.83 -3.13
#